data_d7c4f212c9f78a34ecab1cde51d1816a
#
_entry.id   d7c4f212c9f78a34ecab1cde51d1816a
#
_cell.length_a   1.000
_cell.length_b   1.000
_cell.length_c   1.000
_cell.angle_alpha   90.00
_cell.angle_beta   90.00
_cell.angle_gamma   90.00
#
_symmetry.space_group_name_H-M   'P 1'
#
loop_
_entity.id
_entity.type
_entity.pdbx_description
1 polymer ?
#
loop_
_entity_poly.entity_id
_entity_poly.type
_entity_poly.pdbx_seq_one_letter_code
_entity_poly.pdbx_strand_id
1 'polypeptide(L)'
;LDVPYFSADIVHCGGNYMTDGLGISASTDLVFEENNISNEQVFSIMENYYGIDTYHVVPDPNNTYIDHIDCWGKYLSPTKVLIREVPSTHPQYNEIEEVANYFATSTTNWNEPWELYRVWTPSNQAYTNSMILNNKVFVPVFGSSWDDEALAVYSEAMPGYEVIGFSGSWESTDALHCRIKGIPDLQMLQIFHNPLNDSIPPDSTGYNISVIVDDLSGTGLISDSMKILWKTDELNNWNYAPLLQLSENENSNQWVGWIPSLTDSNHIDYFIMSADSSGRVEYNPPAGWHRFFANPTNACLEW
;
A
#
# COMPACT_ATOMS: atom_id res chain seq x y z
N LEU A 1 25.96 -9.90 3.17
CA LEU A 1 24.60 -9.90 3.74
C LEU A 1 24.24 -11.34 4.01
N ASP A 2 24.08 -11.74 5.28
CA ASP A 2 23.66 -13.07 5.69
C ASP A 2 22.12 -13.20 5.60
N VAL A 3 21.57 -12.96 4.40
CA VAL A 3 20.15 -13.16 4.14
C VAL A 3 19.96 -14.57 3.61
N PRO A 4 19.07 -15.40 4.20
CA PRO A 4 18.75 -16.71 3.67
C PRO A 4 18.30 -16.60 2.22
N TYR A 5 18.83 -17.47 1.38
CA TYR A 5 18.48 -17.54 -0.04
C TYR A 5 17.64 -18.78 -0.31
N PHE A 6 16.50 -18.58 -0.93
CA PHE A 6 15.61 -19.64 -1.41
C PHE A 6 15.44 -19.47 -2.90
N SER A 7 15.53 -20.55 -3.66
CA SER A 7 15.25 -20.53 -5.09
C SER A 7 13.90 -21.18 -5.37
N ALA A 8 13.13 -20.57 -6.23
CA ALA A 8 11.92 -21.14 -6.82
C ALA A 8 12.17 -21.39 -8.31
N ASP A 9 11.57 -22.44 -8.85
CA ASP A 9 11.70 -22.79 -10.27
C ASP A 9 10.72 -21.96 -11.12
N ILE A 10 10.98 -20.68 -11.17
CA ILE A 10 10.20 -19.67 -11.90
C ILE A 10 11.12 -18.57 -12.43
N VAL A 11 10.88 -18.15 -13.66
CA VAL A 11 11.43 -16.91 -14.22
C VAL A 11 10.48 -15.78 -13.86
N HIS A 12 10.98 -14.77 -13.15
CA HIS A 12 10.17 -13.63 -12.73
C HIS A 12 11.02 -12.36 -12.67
N CYS A 13 10.58 -11.32 -13.38
CA CYS A 13 11.23 -10.02 -13.39
C CYS A 13 10.71 -9.12 -12.26
N GLY A 14 11.61 -8.44 -11.53
CA GLY A 14 11.22 -7.51 -10.49
C GLY A 14 10.39 -6.32 -10.98
N GLY A 15 10.62 -5.85 -12.22
CA GLY A 15 9.80 -4.81 -12.85
C GLY A 15 8.40 -5.29 -13.22
N ASN A 16 8.23 -6.59 -13.43
CA ASN A 16 6.92 -7.21 -13.66
C ASN A 16 6.28 -7.74 -12.37
N TYR A 17 6.49 -7.06 -11.25
CA TYR A 17 5.95 -7.47 -9.96
C TYR A 17 5.62 -6.24 -9.11
N MET A 18 4.38 -6.15 -8.66
CA MET A 18 3.98 -5.23 -7.59
C MET A 18 3.24 -5.99 -6.50
N THR A 19 3.41 -5.58 -5.25
CA THR A 19 2.78 -6.20 -4.09
C THR A 19 2.26 -5.13 -3.14
N ASP A 20 1.17 -5.47 -2.44
CA ASP A 20 0.61 -4.66 -1.36
C ASP A 20 1.34 -4.88 -0.02
N GLY A 21 2.20 -5.91 0.05
CA GLY A 21 2.91 -6.32 1.26
C GLY A 21 2.06 -7.14 2.24
N LEU A 22 0.81 -7.50 1.89
CA LEU A 22 -0.13 -8.23 2.74
C LEU A 22 -0.66 -9.53 2.12
N GLY A 23 -0.06 -9.98 1.02
CA GLY A 23 -0.46 -11.21 0.34
C GLY A 23 -1.17 -11.01 -1.00
N ILE A 24 -1.39 -9.77 -1.44
CA ILE A 24 -1.84 -9.48 -2.81
C ILE A 24 -0.66 -9.01 -3.65
N SER A 25 -0.53 -9.58 -4.85
CA SER A 25 0.42 -9.09 -5.84
C SER A 25 -0.16 -9.11 -7.25
N ALA A 26 0.53 -8.42 -8.17
CA ALA A 26 0.13 -8.38 -9.57
C ALA A 26 1.35 -8.38 -10.50
N SER A 27 1.13 -8.94 -11.68
CA SER A 27 2.06 -8.94 -12.82
C SER A 27 1.29 -8.89 -14.13
N THR A 28 1.99 -8.64 -15.22
CA THR A 28 1.45 -8.90 -16.56
C THR A 28 1.52 -10.40 -16.87
N ASP A 29 0.82 -10.82 -17.92
CA ASP A 29 0.81 -12.20 -18.43
C ASP A 29 2.16 -12.67 -18.98
N LEU A 30 3.14 -11.78 -19.12
CA LEU A 30 4.53 -12.14 -19.38
C LEU A 30 5.06 -13.24 -18.44
N VAL A 31 4.60 -13.26 -17.17
CA VAL A 31 4.98 -14.32 -16.22
C VAL A 31 4.58 -15.73 -16.68
N PHE A 32 3.52 -15.86 -17.46
CA PHE A 32 3.14 -17.14 -18.05
C PHE A 32 3.94 -17.46 -19.31
N GLU A 33 4.27 -16.44 -20.10
CA GLU A 33 5.02 -16.59 -21.36
C GLU A 33 6.49 -16.99 -21.14
N GLU A 34 7.12 -16.44 -20.09
CA GLU A 34 8.51 -16.72 -19.74
C GLU A 34 8.72 -18.08 -19.07
N ASN A 35 7.63 -18.75 -18.64
CA ASN A 35 7.70 -20.00 -17.90
C ASN A 35 7.09 -21.17 -18.68
N ASN A 36 7.85 -22.25 -18.81
CA ASN A 36 7.38 -23.47 -19.47
C ASN A 36 6.68 -24.43 -18.48
N ILE A 37 5.80 -23.88 -17.64
CA ILE A 37 4.98 -24.58 -16.65
C ILE A 37 3.52 -24.13 -16.78
N SER A 38 2.56 -24.82 -16.14
CA SER A 38 1.18 -24.38 -16.21
C SER A 38 0.92 -23.14 -15.36
N ASN A 39 -0.14 -22.37 -15.69
CA ASN A 39 -0.53 -21.22 -14.91
C ASN A 39 -0.80 -21.58 -13.44
N GLU A 40 -1.42 -22.74 -13.18
CA GLU A 40 -1.66 -23.23 -11.82
C GLU A 40 -0.35 -23.49 -11.06
N GLN A 41 0.70 -23.93 -11.74
CA GLN A 41 2.02 -24.08 -11.14
C GLN A 41 2.65 -22.73 -10.81
N VAL A 42 2.49 -21.70 -11.67
CA VAL A 42 2.90 -20.33 -11.36
C VAL A 42 2.21 -19.83 -10.10
N PHE A 43 0.87 -19.94 -10.02
CA PHE A 43 0.11 -19.55 -8.83
C PHE A 43 0.59 -20.28 -7.57
N SER A 44 0.79 -21.58 -7.66
CA SER A 44 1.29 -22.39 -6.53
C SER A 44 2.69 -21.98 -6.07
N ILE A 45 3.57 -21.57 -6.98
CA ILE A 45 4.89 -21.06 -6.63
C ILE A 45 4.77 -19.69 -5.94
N MET A 46 3.92 -18.80 -6.44
CA MET A 46 3.69 -17.50 -5.83
C MET A 46 3.13 -17.64 -4.41
N GLU A 47 2.18 -18.55 -4.19
CA GLU A 47 1.66 -18.86 -2.87
C GLU A 47 2.74 -19.41 -1.93
N ASN A 48 3.46 -20.45 -2.34
CA ASN A 48 4.37 -21.18 -1.45
C ASN A 48 5.71 -20.52 -1.20
N TYR A 49 6.23 -19.73 -2.14
CA TYR A 49 7.57 -19.12 -2.05
C TYR A 49 7.53 -17.60 -1.84
N TYR A 50 6.48 -16.92 -2.30
CA TYR A 50 6.33 -15.47 -2.16
C TYR A 50 5.29 -15.09 -1.10
N GLY A 51 4.51 -16.06 -0.56
CA GLY A 51 3.47 -15.80 0.44
C GLY A 51 2.30 -15.00 -0.13
N ILE A 52 1.94 -15.24 -1.40
CA ILE A 52 0.90 -14.51 -2.09
C ILE A 52 -0.41 -15.31 -2.08
N ASP A 53 -1.41 -14.80 -1.39
CA ASP A 53 -2.75 -15.40 -1.31
C ASP A 53 -3.59 -15.09 -2.56
N THR A 54 -3.41 -13.89 -3.12
CA THR A 54 -4.11 -13.43 -4.32
C THR A 54 -3.12 -12.87 -5.33
N TYR A 55 -3.00 -13.52 -6.48
CA TYR A 55 -2.11 -13.10 -7.55
C TYR A 55 -2.91 -12.66 -8.78
N HIS A 56 -2.89 -11.35 -9.06
CA HIS A 56 -3.50 -10.77 -10.24
C HIS A 56 -2.53 -10.86 -11.42
N VAL A 57 -2.92 -11.56 -12.47
CA VAL A 57 -2.18 -11.59 -13.74
C VAL A 57 -3.06 -11.00 -14.83
N VAL A 58 -2.62 -9.92 -15.43
CA VAL A 58 -3.38 -9.14 -16.41
C VAL A 58 -2.56 -8.94 -17.68
N PRO A 59 -3.20 -8.78 -18.87
CA PRO A 59 -2.47 -8.43 -20.09
C PRO A 59 -1.71 -7.11 -19.94
N ASP A 60 -0.54 -6.98 -20.61
CA ASP A 60 0.16 -5.69 -20.65
C ASP A 60 -0.59 -4.66 -21.53
N PRO A 61 -1.12 -3.58 -20.96
CA PRO A 61 -1.84 -2.56 -21.70
C PRO A 61 -0.93 -1.67 -22.54
N ASN A 62 0.37 -1.64 -22.25
CA ASN A 62 1.34 -0.81 -22.99
C ASN A 62 1.76 -1.47 -24.30
N ASN A 63 1.64 -2.78 -24.40
CA ASN A 63 2.09 -3.58 -25.54
C ASN A 63 3.51 -3.17 -25.96
N THR A 64 4.43 -3.12 -25.01
CA THR A 64 5.84 -2.78 -25.19
C THR A 64 6.68 -4.06 -25.32
N TYR A 65 7.94 -3.92 -25.69
CA TYR A 65 8.84 -5.07 -25.78
C TYR A 65 9.23 -5.67 -24.42
N ILE A 66 8.93 -4.96 -23.32
CA ILE A 66 9.32 -5.38 -21.97
C ILE A 66 8.13 -5.95 -21.16
N ASP A 67 6.91 -5.54 -21.48
CA ASP A 67 5.63 -6.01 -20.90
C ASP A 67 5.58 -6.03 -19.36
N HIS A 68 6.23 -5.05 -18.70
CA HIS A 68 6.31 -4.97 -17.25
C HIS A 68 5.22 -4.09 -16.63
N ILE A 69 4.65 -4.56 -15.53
CA ILE A 69 3.58 -3.85 -14.80
C ILE A 69 4.03 -2.49 -14.25
N ASP A 70 5.28 -2.31 -13.86
CA ASP A 70 5.82 -1.05 -13.33
C ASP A 70 5.87 0.07 -14.36
N CYS A 71 5.71 -0.24 -15.65
CA CYS A 71 5.60 0.75 -16.72
C CYS A 71 4.24 1.47 -16.74
N TRP A 72 3.22 0.94 -16.08
CA TRP A 72 1.87 1.49 -16.14
C TRP A 72 1.08 1.40 -14.83
N GLY A 73 1.50 0.59 -13.86
CA GLY A 73 0.80 0.37 -12.59
C GLY A 73 1.72 0.31 -11.38
N LYS A 74 1.17 0.63 -10.20
CA LYS A 74 1.86 0.54 -8.92
C LYS A 74 0.89 0.49 -7.76
N TYR A 75 1.07 -0.45 -6.83
CA TYR A 75 0.45 -0.34 -5.51
C TYR A 75 1.15 0.75 -4.70
N LEU A 76 0.38 1.70 -4.18
CA LEU A 76 0.89 2.79 -3.34
C LEU A 76 0.79 2.47 -1.85
N SER A 77 -0.19 1.66 -1.49
CA SER A 77 -0.45 1.16 -0.14
C SER A 77 -1.30 -0.12 -0.25
N PRO A 78 -1.62 -0.80 0.86
CA PRO A 78 -2.54 -1.94 0.85
C PRO A 78 -3.97 -1.64 0.39
N THR A 79 -4.34 -0.37 0.23
CA THR A 79 -5.67 0.06 -0.21
C THR A 79 -5.66 0.91 -1.48
N LYS A 80 -4.49 1.31 -1.98
CA LYS A 80 -4.37 2.28 -3.06
C LYS A 80 -3.55 1.76 -4.23
N VAL A 81 -4.07 1.94 -5.43
CA VAL A 81 -3.40 1.58 -6.68
C VAL A 81 -3.32 2.80 -7.62
N LEU A 82 -2.18 2.98 -8.24
CA LEU A 82 -1.93 4.00 -9.25
C LEU A 82 -1.82 3.35 -10.62
N ILE A 83 -2.61 3.80 -11.58
CA ILE A 83 -2.56 3.37 -12.98
C ILE A 83 -2.34 4.59 -13.87
N ARG A 84 -1.47 4.47 -14.87
CA ARG A 84 -1.26 5.53 -15.85
C ARG A 84 -2.56 5.91 -16.56
N GLU A 85 -2.65 7.16 -16.97
CA GLU A 85 -3.73 7.70 -17.80
C GLU A 85 -3.15 8.28 -19.10
N VAL A 86 -3.84 8.09 -20.20
CA VAL A 86 -3.42 8.58 -21.51
C VAL A 86 -4.58 9.28 -22.23
N PRO A 87 -4.32 10.15 -23.21
CA PRO A 87 -5.39 10.76 -24.00
C PRO A 87 -6.20 9.70 -24.76
N SER A 88 -7.50 9.95 -24.98
CA SER A 88 -8.39 9.04 -25.71
C SER A 88 -7.97 8.75 -27.15
N THR A 89 -7.03 9.52 -27.69
CA THR A 89 -6.42 9.31 -29.01
C THR A 89 -5.17 8.41 -28.95
N HIS A 90 -4.74 8.00 -27.76
CA HIS A 90 -3.58 7.13 -27.59
C HIS A 90 -3.88 5.72 -28.11
N PRO A 91 -2.96 5.07 -28.82
CA PRO A 91 -3.20 3.74 -29.40
C PRO A 91 -3.64 2.67 -28.39
N GLN A 92 -3.16 2.72 -27.16
CA GLN A 92 -3.48 1.77 -26.08
C GLN A 92 -4.52 2.33 -25.07
N TYR A 93 -5.31 3.33 -25.44
CA TYR A 93 -6.28 3.94 -24.53
C TYR A 93 -7.26 2.90 -23.95
N ASN A 94 -7.82 2.05 -24.79
CA ASN A 94 -8.83 1.07 -24.35
C ASN A 94 -8.23 0.04 -23.40
N GLU A 95 -7.07 -0.48 -23.70
CA GLU A 95 -6.35 -1.49 -22.89
C GLU A 95 -5.97 -0.92 -21.52
N ILE A 96 -5.53 0.35 -21.47
CA ILE A 96 -5.21 1.04 -20.22
C ILE A 96 -6.49 1.28 -19.38
N GLU A 97 -7.61 1.64 -20.00
CA GLU A 97 -8.88 1.78 -19.30
C GLU A 97 -9.44 0.43 -18.82
N GLU A 98 -9.21 -0.66 -19.56
CA GLU A 98 -9.59 -2.01 -19.14
C GLU A 98 -8.84 -2.44 -17.86
N VAL A 99 -7.52 -2.26 -17.79
CA VAL A 99 -6.76 -2.61 -16.58
C VAL A 99 -7.07 -1.66 -15.42
N ALA A 100 -7.32 -0.37 -15.68
CA ALA A 100 -7.77 0.57 -14.66
C ALA A 100 -9.11 0.13 -14.06
N ASN A 101 -10.08 -0.27 -14.89
CA ASN A 101 -11.36 -0.80 -14.43
C ASN A 101 -11.22 -2.14 -13.71
N TYR A 102 -10.30 -3.01 -14.15
CA TYR A 102 -10.01 -4.27 -13.48
C TYR A 102 -9.60 -4.03 -12.02
N PHE A 103 -8.63 -3.15 -11.78
CA PHE A 103 -8.20 -2.84 -10.41
C PHE A 103 -9.26 -2.07 -9.61
N ALA A 104 -10.01 -1.14 -10.23
CA ALA A 104 -11.11 -0.44 -9.57
C ALA A 104 -12.25 -1.35 -9.11
N THR A 105 -12.41 -2.53 -9.73
CA THR A 105 -13.45 -3.51 -9.41
C THR A 105 -12.93 -4.73 -8.65
N SER A 106 -11.61 -4.87 -8.51
CA SER A 106 -11.01 -5.88 -7.65
C SER A 106 -10.95 -5.39 -6.19
N THR A 107 -10.68 -6.30 -5.27
CA THR A 107 -10.74 -6.00 -3.84
C THR A 107 -9.39 -6.17 -3.15
N THR A 108 -9.22 -5.41 -2.09
CA THR A 108 -8.11 -5.49 -1.14
C THR A 108 -8.24 -6.73 -0.25
N ASN A 109 -7.26 -7.00 0.59
CA ASN A 109 -7.29 -8.06 1.61
C ASN A 109 -8.47 -7.94 2.61
N TRP A 110 -9.11 -6.79 2.65
CA TRP A 110 -10.27 -6.52 3.52
C TRP A 110 -11.61 -6.60 2.78
N ASN A 111 -11.62 -7.08 1.52
CA ASN A 111 -12.79 -7.17 0.64
C ASN A 111 -13.42 -5.80 0.31
N GLU A 112 -12.66 -4.73 0.38
CA GLU A 112 -13.07 -3.40 -0.05
C GLU A 112 -12.47 -3.09 -1.43
N PRO A 113 -13.11 -2.25 -2.25
CA PRO A 113 -12.53 -1.85 -3.54
C PRO A 113 -11.21 -1.11 -3.35
N TRP A 114 -10.29 -1.27 -4.30
CA TRP A 114 -9.09 -0.43 -4.35
C TRP A 114 -9.45 1.02 -4.62
N GLU A 115 -8.82 1.95 -3.91
CA GLU A 115 -8.83 3.37 -4.23
C GLU A 115 -7.89 3.61 -5.42
N LEU A 116 -8.49 3.88 -6.60
CA LEU A 116 -7.77 4.03 -7.85
C LEU A 116 -7.33 5.48 -8.07
N TYR A 117 -6.04 5.69 -8.21
CA TYR A 117 -5.43 6.94 -8.67
C TYR A 117 -4.97 6.82 -10.12
N ARG A 118 -5.02 7.94 -10.85
CA ARG A 118 -4.61 8.01 -12.25
C ARG A 118 -3.53 9.07 -12.41
N VAL A 119 -2.45 8.72 -13.12
CA VAL A 119 -1.37 9.66 -13.43
C VAL A 119 -1.28 9.90 -14.93
N TRP A 120 -1.40 11.16 -15.31
CA TRP A 120 -1.40 11.58 -16.72
C TRP A 120 -0.04 11.39 -17.37
N THR A 121 0.02 10.59 -18.44
CA THR A 121 1.26 10.21 -19.16
C THR A 121 1.07 10.30 -20.68
N PRO A 122 0.80 11.49 -21.24
CA PRO A 122 0.40 11.63 -22.65
C PRO A 122 1.50 11.28 -23.65
N SER A 123 2.76 11.21 -23.19
CA SER A 123 3.93 10.89 -24.03
C SER A 123 4.75 9.74 -23.44
N ASN A 124 4.08 8.79 -22.79
CA ASN A 124 4.69 7.60 -22.19
C ASN A 124 5.75 7.90 -21.09
N GLN A 125 5.53 8.94 -20.30
CA GLN A 125 6.36 9.19 -19.10
C GLN A 125 6.21 8.04 -18.11
N ALA A 126 7.31 7.54 -17.56
CA ALA A 126 7.33 6.41 -16.64
C ALA A 126 7.06 6.85 -15.18
N TYR A 127 6.03 7.66 -14.92
CA TYR A 127 5.75 8.14 -13.57
C TYR A 127 5.38 7.03 -12.59
N THR A 128 4.77 5.93 -13.05
CA THR A 128 4.46 4.75 -12.23
C THR A 128 5.69 3.95 -11.82
N ASN A 129 6.81 4.10 -12.54
CA ASN A 129 8.09 3.46 -12.25
C ASN A 129 8.84 4.19 -11.11
N SER A 130 8.11 4.53 -10.06
CA SER A 130 8.56 5.26 -8.87
C SER A 130 9.11 4.31 -7.80
N MET A 131 9.77 4.86 -6.80
CA MET A 131 10.27 4.12 -5.64
C MET A 131 9.66 4.69 -4.35
N ILE A 132 9.05 3.83 -3.54
CA ILE A 132 8.63 4.16 -2.18
C ILE A 132 9.70 3.65 -1.22
N LEU A 133 10.22 4.52 -0.38
CA LEU A 133 11.25 4.18 0.61
C LEU A 133 10.95 4.91 1.92
N ASN A 134 10.60 4.15 2.95
CA ASN A 134 10.18 4.68 4.25
C ASN A 134 9.03 5.70 4.08
N ASN A 135 9.25 6.96 4.48
CA ASN A 135 8.30 8.06 4.37
C ASN A 135 8.49 8.93 3.10
N LYS A 136 9.16 8.41 2.07
CA LYS A 136 9.45 9.14 0.84
C LYS A 136 8.98 8.39 -0.39
N VAL A 137 8.56 9.16 -1.40
CA VAL A 137 8.26 8.66 -2.74
C VAL A 137 9.13 9.39 -3.74
N PHE A 138 9.98 8.65 -4.43
CA PHE A 138 10.81 9.18 -5.52
C PHE A 138 10.10 8.90 -6.84
N VAL A 139 9.73 9.95 -7.55
CA VAL A 139 9.02 9.87 -8.82
C VAL A 139 9.97 10.29 -9.94
N PRO A 140 10.15 9.49 -11.00
CA PRO A 140 10.97 9.88 -12.13
C PRO A 140 10.34 11.08 -12.83
N VAL A 141 11.13 12.17 -13.02
CA VAL A 141 10.69 13.37 -13.76
C VAL A 141 11.53 13.56 -15.00
N PHE A 142 10.91 14.11 -16.04
CA PHE A 142 11.40 14.12 -17.42
C PHE A 142 11.76 15.54 -17.91
N GLY A 143 11.58 16.59 -17.08
CA GLY A 143 11.61 17.99 -17.54
C GLY A 143 10.38 18.34 -18.39
N SER A 144 9.31 17.60 -18.20
CA SER A 144 8.03 17.73 -18.90
C SER A 144 7.14 18.76 -18.20
N SER A 145 6.23 19.40 -18.95
CA SER A 145 5.17 20.23 -18.36
C SER A 145 4.17 19.45 -17.50
N TRP A 146 4.21 18.12 -17.50
CA TRP A 146 3.34 17.22 -16.77
C TRP A 146 3.96 16.72 -15.46
N ASP A 147 5.24 17.02 -15.19
CA ASP A 147 5.94 16.53 -14.00
C ASP A 147 5.28 17.01 -12.70
N ASP A 148 4.91 18.30 -12.63
CA ASP A 148 4.27 18.87 -11.44
C ASP A 148 2.90 18.24 -11.16
N GLU A 149 2.11 17.94 -12.19
CA GLU A 149 0.83 17.24 -12.08
C GLU A 149 1.03 15.81 -11.57
N ALA A 150 2.03 15.09 -12.09
CA ALA A 150 2.35 13.74 -11.60
C ALA A 150 2.76 13.74 -10.12
N LEU A 151 3.60 14.69 -9.70
CA LEU A 151 3.97 14.84 -8.27
C LEU A 151 2.76 15.19 -7.39
N ALA A 152 1.82 15.99 -7.89
CA ALA A 152 0.59 16.33 -7.19
C ALA A 152 -0.30 15.09 -6.96
N VAL A 153 -0.45 14.22 -7.97
CA VAL A 153 -1.17 12.94 -7.84
C VAL A 153 -0.57 12.07 -6.72
N TYR A 154 0.75 11.93 -6.67
CA TYR A 154 1.41 11.19 -5.59
C TYR A 154 1.20 11.84 -4.22
N SER A 155 1.23 13.17 -4.15
CA SER A 155 1.01 13.90 -2.88
C SER A 155 -0.42 13.75 -2.37
N GLU A 156 -1.40 13.69 -3.27
CA GLU A 156 -2.80 13.42 -2.95
C GLU A 156 -3.00 11.96 -2.50
N ALA A 157 -2.45 11.01 -3.25
CA ALA A 157 -2.60 9.58 -2.98
C ALA A 157 -1.88 9.14 -1.68
N MET A 158 -0.78 9.81 -1.33
CA MET A 158 0.11 9.43 -0.23
C MET A 158 0.34 10.60 0.75
N PRO A 159 -0.70 11.04 1.47
CA PRO A 159 -0.59 12.17 2.40
C PRO A 159 0.45 11.89 3.49
N GLY A 160 1.30 12.87 3.76
CA GLY A 160 2.38 12.79 4.74
C GLY A 160 3.69 12.19 4.24
N TYR A 161 3.70 11.59 3.05
CA TYR A 161 4.94 11.22 2.39
C TYR A 161 5.64 12.45 1.77
N GLU A 162 6.95 12.46 1.81
CA GLU A 162 7.76 13.42 1.06
C GLU A 162 7.85 12.94 -0.41
N VAL A 163 7.13 13.61 -1.30
CA VAL A 163 7.14 13.30 -2.73
C VAL A 163 8.27 14.08 -3.40
N ILE A 164 9.21 13.37 -4.01
CA ILE A 164 10.44 13.92 -4.58
C ILE A 164 10.50 13.59 -6.07
N GLY A 165 10.49 14.63 -6.91
CA GLY A 165 10.81 14.49 -8.32
C GLY A 165 12.29 14.17 -8.51
N PHE A 166 12.62 13.05 -9.15
CA PHE A 166 13.99 12.60 -9.35
C PHE A 166 14.35 12.62 -10.84
N SER A 167 15.23 13.55 -11.20
CA SER A 167 15.70 13.71 -12.59
C SER A 167 16.76 12.67 -12.95
N GLY A 168 16.69 12.14 -14.16
CA GLY A 168 17.66 11.18 -14.68
C GLY A 168 17.49 10.95 -16.17
N SER A 169 18.29 10.05 -16.72
CA SER A 169 18.12 9.55 -18.09
C SER A 169 17.11 8.40 -18.06
N TRP A 170 15.82 8.78 -18.02
CA TRP A 170 14.72 7.82 -17.94
C TRP A 170 14.20 7.48 -19.33
N GLU A 171 13.76 6.23 -19.49
CA GLU A 171 13.02 5.75 -20.66
C GLU A 171 11.57 5.43 -20.24
N SER A 172 10.67 5.28 -21.19
CA SER A 172 9.28 4.94 -20.91
C SER A 172 9.11 3.58 -20.19
N THR A 173 10.11 2.71 -20.30
CA THR A 173 10.13 1.34 -19.77
C THR A 173 11.27 1.08 -18.80
N ASP A 174 12.09 2.09 -18.46
CA ASP A 174 13.22 1.94 -17.53
C ASP A 174 13.46 3.24 -16.75
N ALA A 175 13.02 3.25 -15.50
CA ALA A 175 13.24 4.38 -14.59
C ALA A 175 13.66 3.91 -13.18
N LEU A 176 13.19 4.55 -12.13
CA LEU A 176 13.66 4.31 -10.77
C LEU A 176 13.42 2.89 -10.28
N HIS A 177 12.20 2.36 -10.42
CA HIS A 177 11.85 1.03 -9.91
C HIS A 177 12.70 -0.07 -10.56
N CYS A 178 12.89 0.01 -11.87
CA CYS A 178 13.72 -0.97 -12.62
C CYS A 178 15.19 -0.98 -12.17
N ARG A 179 15.70 0.10 -11.58
CA ARG A 179 17.12 0.30 -11.24
C ARG A 179 17.45 0.12 -9.77
N ILE A 180 16.46 -0.29 -8.94
CA ILE A 180 16.64 -0.53 -7.52
C ILE A 180 16.53 -2.02 -7.19
N LYS A 181 17.03 -2.38 -6.00
CA LYS A 181 16.83 -3.71 -5.42
C LYS A 181 16.51 -3.58 -3.94
N GLY A 182 15.41 -4.18 -3.51
CA GLY A 182 15.05 -4.31 -2.11
C GLY A 182 15.94 -5.35 -1.43
N ILE A 183 16.31 -5.06 -0.17
CA ILE A 183 16.92 -6.03 0.73
C ILE A 183 15.97 -6.17 1.90
N PRO A 184 15.43 -7.39 2.18
CA PRO A 184 14.49 -7.58 3.26
C PRO A 184 15.15 -7.35 4.61
N ASP A 185 14.48 -6.63 5.51
CA ASP A 185 14.81 -6.62 6.93
C ASP A 185 14.09 -7.81 7.60
N LEU A 186 14.84 -8.87 7.88
CA LEU A 186 14.31 -10.10 8.51
C LEU A 186 13.92 -9.91 9.98
N GLN A 187 14.15 -8.75 10.54
CA GLN A 187 13.85 -8.41 11.92
C GLN A 187 12.89 -7.24 12.02
N MET A 188 12.12 -6.98 10.94
CA MET A 188 11.19 -5.85 10.91
C MET A 188 10.11 -5.99 12.00
N LEU A 189 9.61 -4.86 12.43
CA LEU A 189 8.41 -4.73 13.24
C LEU A 189 7.28 -4.35 12.28
N GLN A 190 6.27 -5.22 12.12
CA GLN A 190 5.19 -5.03 11.15
C GLN A 190 3.89 -4.70 11.88
N ILE A 191 3.15 -3.73 11.36
CA ILE A 191 1.84 -3.33 11.86
C ILE A 191 0.84 -3.49 10.73
N PHE A 192 -0.11 -4.40 10.88
CA PHE A 192 -1.20 -4.63 9.93
C PHE A 192 -2.49 -4.05 10.49
N HIS A 193 -3.13 -3.20 9.73
CA HIS A 193 -4.35 -2.51 10.13
C HIS A 193 -5.24 -2.27 8.92
N ASN A 194 -6.54 -2.59 9.06
CA ASN A 194 -7.56 -2.16 8.12
C ASN A 194 -8.00 -0.74 8.48
N PRO A 195 -7.67 0.27 7.68
CA PRO A 195 -8.04 1.65 7.97
C PRO A 195 -9.55 1.84 8.09
N LEU A 196 -9.97 2.66 9.04
CA LEU A 196 -11.34 3.15 9.06
C LEU A 196 -11.53 4.13 7.89
N ASN A 197 -12.55 3.89 7.09
CA ASN A 197 -12.90 4.69 5.91
C ASN A 197 -14.32 5.25 6.05
N ASP A 198 -14.63 6.26 5.25
CA ASP A 198 -15.97 6.86 5.15
C ASP A 198 -16.55 7.45 6.46
N SER A 199 -17.86 7.36 6.60
CA SER A 199 -18.60 7.87 7.74
C SER A 199 -18.92 6.74 8.71
N ILE A 200 -18.29 6.74 9.87
CA ILE A 200 -18.38 5.67 10.86
C ILE A 200 -19.10 6.16 12.13
N PRO A 201 -20.17 5.46 12.57
CA PRO A 201 -20.73 5.66 13.88
C PRO A 201 -19.84 5.03 14.96
N PRO A 202 -19.75 5.61 16.18
CA PRO A 202 -19.07 4.97 17.29
C PRO A 202 -19.85 3.74 17.77
N ASP A 203 -19.13 2.75 18.32
CA ASP A 203 -19.73 1.75 19.20
C ASP A 203 -19.95 2.33 20.63
N SER A 204 -20.30 1.48 21.59
CA SER A 204 -20.52 1.92 22.98
C SER A 204 -19.25 2.45 23.68
N THR A 205 -18.06 2.17 23.13
CA THR A 205 -16.75 2.54 23.69
C THR A 205 -16.09 3.68 22.90
N GLY A 206 -16.39 3.77 21.60
CA GLY A 206 -15.80 4.74 20.68
C GLY A 206 -15.62 4.17 19.29
N TYR A 207 -14.54 4.58 18.60
CA TYR A 207 -14.18 4.06 17.27
C TYR A 207 -13.13 2.99 17.45
N ASN A 208 -13.49 1.75 17.14
CA ASN A 208 -12.64 0.58 17.33
C ASN A 208 -11.48 0.56 16.33
N ILE A 209 -10.26 0.37 16.83
CA ILE A 209 -9.04 0.19 16.04
C ILE A 209 -8.46 -1.18 16.39
N SER A 210 -8.47 -2.09 15.43
CA SER A 210 -7.87 -3.42 15.55
C SER A 210 -6.59 -3.50 14.72
N VAL A 211 -5.55 -4.09 15.29
CA VAL A 211 -4.25 -4.23 14.64
C VAL A 211 -3.65 -5.61 14.91
N ILE A 212 -2.84 -6.08 13.98
CA ILE A 212 -1.92 -7.19 14.16
C ILE A 212 -0.52 -6.61 14.17
N VAL A 213 0.30 -7.01 15.14
CA VAL A 213 1.69 -6.53 15.22
C VAL A 213 2.63 -7.73 15.33
N ASP A 214 3.48 -7.89 14.32
CA ASP A 214 4.48 -8.96 14.27
C ASP A 214 5.87 -8.41 14.54
N ASP A 215 6.47 -8.88 15.63
CA ASP A 215 7.86 -8.64 16.00
C ASP A 215 8.75 -9.77 15.44
N LEU A 216 9.28 -9.59 14.23
CA LEU A 216 10.17 -10.56 13.59
C LEU A 216 11.56 -10.58 14.20
N SER A 217 11.91 -9.60 15.07
CA SER A 217 13.16 -9.64 15.84
C SER A 217 13.10 -10.65 16.98
N GLY A 218 11.89 -11.02 17.45
CA GLY A 218 11.65 -11.92 18.57
C GLY A 218 12.08 -11.33 19.92
N THR A 219 12.32 -10.02 20.01
CA THR A 219 12.79 -9.37 21.25
C THR A 219 11.66 -8.99 22.20
N GLY A 220 10.42 -9.03 21.72
CA GLY A 220 9.20 -8.73 22.46
C GLY A 220 8.75 -7.27 22.30
N LEU A 221 7.42 -7.11 22.21
CA LEU A 221 6.76 -5.81 22.08
C LEU A 221 6.79 -5.03 23.40
N ILE A 222 6.91 -3.71 23.31
CA ILE A 222 6.86 -2.81 24.48
C ILE A 222 5.43 -2.32 24.65
N SER A 223 4.67 -2.89 25.59
CA SER A 223 3.24 -2.62 25.79
C SER A 223 2.91 -1.13 25.95
N ASP A 224 3.73 -0.37 26.66
CA ASP A 224 3.53 1.07 26.85
C ASP A 224 3.73 1.90 25.56
N SER A 225 4.29 1.30 24.52
CA SER A 225 4.51 1.91 23.20
C SER A 225 3.46 1.51 22.16
N MET A 226 2.52 0.63 22.54
CA MET A 226 1.41 0.23 21.70
C MET A 226 0.29 1.27 21.79
N LYS A 227 0.20 2.17 20.81
CA LYS A 227 -0.66 3.37 20.89
C LYS A 227 -1.33 3.70 19.57
N ILE A 228 -2.54 4.24 19.69
CA ILE A 228 -3.21 4.99 18.64
C ILE A 228 -2.98 6.48 18.94
N LEU A 229 -2.42 7.21 17.99
CA LEU A 229 -2.34 8.66 18.06
C LEU A 229 -3.42 9.24 17.15
N TRP A 230 -4.21 10.21 17.66
CA TRP A 230 -5.35 10.74 16.94
C TRP A 230 -5.58 12.22 17.22
N LYS A 231 -6.22 12.92 16.27
CA LYS A 231 -6.67 14.30 16.42
C LYS A 231 -7.90 14.54 15.53
N THR A 232 -8.63 15.63 15.81
CA THR A 232 -9.68 16.16 14.92
C THR A 232 -9.15 17.37 14.16
N ASP A 233 -9.90 17.85 13.18
CA ASP A 233 -9.54 19.07 12.44
C ASP A 233 -9.41 20.32 13.37
N GLU A 234 -10.06 20.31 14.53
CA GLU A 234 -10.03 21.41 15.51
C GLU A 234 -8.84 21.30 16.48
N LEU A 235 -8.21 20.12 16.59
CA LEU A 235 -7.14 19.87 17.54
C LEU A 235 -5.78 20.06 16.87
N ASN A 236 -4.95 20.94 17.43
CA ASN A 236 -3.59 21.16 16.95
C ASN A 236 -2.60 20.08 17.41
N ASN A 237 -2.91 19.35 18.47
CA ASN A 237 -2.03 18.36 19.07
C ASN A 237 -2.62 16.94 18.94
N TRP A 238 -1.73 15.97 18.79
CA TRP A 238 -2.08 14.57 18.82
C TRP A 238 -2.41 14.13 20.25
N ASN A 239 -3.56 13.48 20.41
CA ASN A 239 -3.93 12.71 21.58
C ASN A 239 -3.46 11.26 21.40
N TYR A 240 -3.53 10.46 22.46
CA TYR A 240 -3.26 9.04 22.35
C TYR A 240 -4.30 8.19 23.09
N ALA A 241 -4.51 6.98 22.58
CA ALA A 241 -5.23 5.90 23.25
C ALA A 241 -4.35 4.65 23.27
N PRO A 242 -4.38 3.84 24.36
CA PRO A 242 -3.60 2.61 24.40
C PRO A 242 -4.20 1.55 23.49
N LEU A 243 -3.34 0.68 22.93
CA LEU A 243 -3.72 -0.59 22.39
C LEU A 243 -3.55 -1.66 23.46
N LEU A 244 -4.54 -2.51 23.60
CA LEU A 244 -4.58 -3.61 24.54
C LEU A 244 -4.50 -4.94 23.80
N GLN A 245 -3.70 -5.87 24.29
CA GLN A 245 -3.57 -7.20 23.70
C GLN A 245 -4.88 -7.99 23.87
N LEU A 246 -5.38 -8.61 22.77
CA LEU A 246 -6.71 -9.23 22.74
C LEU A 246 -6.80 -10.61 23.40
N SER A 247 -5.71 -11.19 23.87
CA SER A 247 -5.73 -12.56 24.40
C SER A 247 -5.04 -12.67 25.75
N GLU A 248 -5.56 -13.58 26.60
CA GLU A 248 -4.90 -14.05 27.82
C GLU A 248 -3.62 -14.86 27.53
N ASN A 249 -3.34 -15.18 26.26
CA ASN A 249 -2.09 -15.80 25.85
C ASN A 249 -1.08 -14.71 25.47
N GLU A 250 0.03 -14.66 26.18
CA GLU A 250 1.15 -13.70 25.97
C GLU A 250 1.75 -13.73 24.53
N ASN A 251 1.34 -14.69 23.72
CA ASN A 251 1.79 -14.85 22.33
C ASN A 251 0.78 -14.33 21.27
N SER A 252 -0.29 -13.64 21.67
CA SER A 252 -1.20 -13.05 20.71
C SER A 252 -0.55 -11.81 20.08
N ASN A 253 -0.56 -11.75 18.74
CA ASN A 253 -0.14 -10.58 17.98
C ASN A 253 -1.29 -9.59 17.69
N GLN A 254 -2.49 -9.86 18.23
CA GLN A 254 -3.69 -9.04 18.02
C GLN A 254 -3.87 -8.02 19.16
N TRP A 255 -4.11 -6.77 18.77
CA TRP A 255 -4.29 -5.63 19.66
C TRP A 255 -5.53 -4.84 19.28
N VAL A 256 -6.17 -4.24 20.26
CA VAL A 256 -7.37 -3.41 20.06
C VAL A 256 -7.30 -2.16 20.93
N GLY A 257 -7.81 -1.07 20.41
CA GLY A 257 -7.97 0.18 21.15
C GLY A 257 -9.16 0.97 20.61
N TRP A 258 -9.49 2.05 21.29
CA TRP A 258 -10.63 2.90 20.89
C TRP A 258 -10.24 4.37 20.90
N ILE A 259 -10.51 5.03 19.79
CA ILE A 259 -10.57 6.50 19.79
C ILE A 259 -11.89 6.89 20.44
N PRO A 260 -11.90 7.77 21.46
CA PRO A 260 -13.13 8.15 22.15
C PRO A 260 -14.19 8.71 21.20
N SER A 261 -15.47 8.42 21.49
CA SER A 261 -16.59 9.01 20.76
C SER A 261 -16.57 10.53 20.84
N LEU A 262 -16.86 11.18 19.72
CA LEU A 262 -17.04 12.62 19.66
C LEU A 262 -18.49 12.99 19.96
N THR A 263 -18.74 14.22 20.41
CA THR A 263 -20.09 14.80 20.58
C THR A 263 -20.67 15.30 19.26
N ASP A 264 -19.81 15.76 18.39
CA ASP A 264 -20.15 16.36 17.11
C ASP A 264 -19.41 15.63 15.96
N SER A 265 -20.02 15.63 14.78
CA SER A 265 -19.41 15.06 13.59
C SER A 265 -18.15 15.83 13.18
N ASN A 266 -17.05 15.11 12.95
CA ASN A 266 -15.77 15.70 12.60
C ASN A 266 -14.90 14.68 11.85
N HIS A 267 -13.90 15.14 11.12
CA HIS A 267 -12.84 14.23 10.67
C HIS A 267 -11.90 13.87 11.81
N ILE A 268 -11.49 12.62 11.84
CA ILE A 268 -10.45 12.11 12.72
C ILE A 268 -9.28 11.65 11.86
N ASP A 269 -8.11 12.25 12.13
CA ASP A 269 -6.83 11.75 11.68
C ASP A 269 -6.25 10.85 12.75
N TYR A 270 -5.69 9.69 12.36
CA TYR A 270 -5.03 8.80 13.32
C TYR A 270 -3.92 7.98 12.67
N PHE A 271 -2.99 7.55 13.49
CA PHE A 271 -1.99 6.55 13.13
C PHE A 271 -1.66 5.66 14.33
N ILE A 272 -1.10 4.51 14.03
CA ILE A 272 -0.71 3.52 15.03
C ILE A 272 0.79 3.59 15.24
N MET A 273 1.25 3.45 16.46
CA MET A 273 2.65 3.36 16.86
C MET A 273 2.89 2.05 17.61
N SER A 274 3.96 1.38 17.27
CA SER A 274 4.46 0.19 17.96
C SER A 274 5.96 0.29 18.17
N ALA A 275 6.47 -0.33 19.25
CA ALA A 275 7.90 -0.50 19.46
C ALA A 275 8.22 -1.88 20.03
N ASP A 276 9.41 -2.39 19.74
CA ASP A 276 9.96 -3.62 20.28
C ASP A 276 11.20 -3.38 21.16
N SER A 277 11.65 -4.41 21.86
CA SER A 277 12.83 -4.35 22.72
C SER A 277 14.16 -4.33 21.97
N SER A 278 14.17 -4.47 20.65
CA SER A 278 15.35 -4.25 19.81
C SER A 278 15.65 -2.76 19.58
N GLY A 279 14.70 -1.90 19.95
CA GLY A 279 14.77 -0.44 19.75
C GLY A 279 14.11 0.05 18.45
N ARG A 280 13.41 -0.84 17.73
CA ARG A 280 12.60 -0.42 16.58
C ARG A 280 11.34 0.28 17.04
N VAL A 281 10.97 1.30 16.30
CA VAL A 281 9.71 2.02 16.42
C VAL A 281 9.12 2.18 15.03
N GLU A 282 7.91 1.65 14.85
CA GLU A 282 7.21 1.69 13.57
C GLU A 282 5.83 2.33 13.67
N TYR A 283 5.35 2.78 12.55
CA TYR A 283 4.07 3.48 12.43
C TYR A 283 3.22 2.86 11.30
N ASN A 284 1.91 2.89 11.48
CA ASN A 284 0.96 2.57 10.41
C ASN A 284 -0.08 3.71 10.29
N PRO A 285 -0.14 4.42 9.15
CA PRO A 285 0.72 4.21 7.97
C PRO A 285 2.18 4.62 8.26
N PRO A 286 3.15 4.18 7.42
CA PRO A 286 4.56 4.53 7.58
C PRO A 286 4.86 6.03 7.49
N ALA A 287 3.94 6.80 6.90
CA ALA A 287 3.97 8.27 6.88
C ALA A 287 2.54 8.81 6.86
N GLY A 288 2.35 10.03 7.37
CA GLY A 288 1.05 10.66 7.43
C GLY A 288 0.10 10.02 8.43
N TRP A 289 -1.14 9.84 8.03
CA TRP A 289 -2.21 9.34 8.89
C TRP A 289 -3.34 8.75 8.06
N HIS A 290 -4.14 7.89 8.67
CA HIS A 290 -5.45 7.50 8.18
C HIS A 290 -6.47 8.56 8.56
N ARG A 291 -7.52 8.73 7.76
CA ARG A 291 -8.60 9.69 7.99
C ARG A 291 -9.95 9.03 7.79
N PHE A 292 -10.87 9.28 8.70
CA PHE A 292 -12.28 8.93 8.55
C PHE A 292 -13.18 10.04 9.07
N PHE A 293 -14.46 10.01 8.71
CA PHE A 293 -15.46 10.94 9.22
C PHE A 293 -16.22 10.30 10.39
N ALA A 294 -16.01 10.83 11.59
CA ALA A 294 -16.72 10.42 12.79
C ALA A 294 -18.15 10.98 12.78
N ASN A 295 -19.15 10.09 12.77
CA ASN A 295 -20.57 10.47 12.73
C ASN A 295 -21.32 9.97 13.98
N PRO A 296 -21.34 10.72 15.09
CA PRO A 296 -21.97 10.31 16.33
C PRO A 296 -23.51 10.23 16.28
N THR A 297 -24.15 10.81 15.26
CA THR A 297 -25.62 10.87 15.18
C THR A 297 -26.28 9.55 14.76
N ASN A 298 -25.53 8.59 14.24
CA ASN A 298 -26.05 7.27 13.87
C ASN A 298 -26.07 6.24 15.02
N ALA A 299 -25.67 6.63 16.24
CA ALA A 299 -25.56 5.72 17.38
C ALA A 299 -26.90 5.35 18.05
N CYS A 300 -28.04 5.87 17.61
CA CYS A 300 -29.35 5.60 18.21
C CYS A 300 -30.48 5.64 17.21
N LEU A 301 -30.70 4.54 16.48
CA LEU A 301 -32.02 4.17 15.94
C LEU A 301 -32.16 2.63 15.98
N GLU A 302 -32.00 2.03 17.14
CA GLU A 302 -32.65 0.74 17.42
C GLU A 302 -33.93 1.03 18.22
N TRP A 303 -35.06 0.89 17.53
CA TRP A 303 -36.38 0.83 18.12
C TRP A 303 -36.81 -0.62 18.22
#